data_e9a15bd0287897cd592a766a1cb54280
#
_entry.id   e9a15bd0287897cd592a766a1cb54280
#
_cell.length_a   1.000
_cell.length_b   1.000
_cell.length_c   1.000
_cell.angle_alpha   90.00
_cell.angle_beta   90.00
_cell.angle_gamma   90.00
#
_symmetry.space_group_name_H-M   'P 1'
#
loop_
_entity.id
_entity.type
_entity.pdbx_description
1 polymer ?
#
loop_
_entity_poly.entity_id
_entity_poly.type
_entity_poly.pdbx_seq_one_letter_code
_entity_poly.pdbx_strand_id
1 'polypeptide(L)' 'MKINLYVTYYELLHLQSSVPINNKIFWVLDEFLSIIEEEMDKEVLKNDR' A
#
# COMPACT_ATOMS: atom_id res chain seq x y z
N MET A 1 0.64 15.73 -11.37
CA MET A 1 0.97 14.32 -11.56
C MET A 1 0.01 13.44 -10.79
N LYS A 2 -0.52 12.45 -11.43
CA LYS A 2 -1.45 11.54 -10.77
C LYS A 2 -0.74 10.29 -10.29
N ILE A 3 -1.05 9.86 -9.08
CA ILE A 3 -0.50 8.65 -8.52
C ILE A 3 -1.59 7.59 -8.54
N ASN A 4 -1.25 6.45 -9.13
CA ASN A 4 -2.17 5.32 -9.13
C ASN A 4 -1.96 4.52 -7.86
N LEU A 5 -2.94 4.56 -6.96
CA LEU A 5 -2.82 3.91 -5.66
C LEU A 5 -2.66 2.39 -5.80
N TYR A 6 -3.35 1.80 -6.76
CA TYR A 6 -3.26 0.35 -6.95
C TYR A 6 -1.87 -0.07 -7.39
N VAL A 7 -1.30 0.66 -8.35
CA VAL A 7 0.05 0.35 -8.82
C VAL A 7 1.06 0.57 -7.69
N THR A 8 0.91 1.66 -6.96
CA THR A 8 1.81 1.95 -5.84
C THR A 8 1.72 0.86 -4.77
N TYR A 9 0.50 0.43 -4.47
CA TYR A 9 0.28 -0.62 -3.48
C TYR A 9 1.00 -1.90 -3.88
N TYR A 10 0.81 -2.33 -5.12
CA TYR A 10 1.42 -3.58 -5.58
C TYR A 10 2.92 -3.50 -5.65
N GLU A 11 3.46 -2.35 -6.03
CA GLU A 11 4.91 -2.18 -6.07
C GLU A 11 5.51 -2.25 -4.67
N LEU A 12 4.85 -1.62 -3.71
CA LEU A 12 5.31 -1.66 -2.33
C LEU A 12 5.18 -3.05 -1.75
N LEU A 13 4.10 -3.74 -2.08
CA LEU A 13 3.89 -5.09 -1.63
C LEU A 13 4.99 -6.02 -2.15
N HIS A 14 5.33 -5.85 -3.42
CA HIS A 14 6.40 -6.63 -4.03
C HIS A 14 7.73 -6.33 -3.36
N LEU A 15 7.99 -5.07 -3.07
CA LEU A 15 9.21 -4.67 -2.40
C LEU A 15 9.27 -5.26 -0.99
N GLN A 16 8.16 -5.23 -0.28
CA GLN A 16 8.09 -5.78 1.07
C GLN A 16 8.41 -7.27 1.07
N SER A 17 7.97 -7.99 0.05
CA SER A 17 8.21 -9.43 -0.01
C SER A 17 9.69 -9.78 -0.16
N SER A 18 10.52 -8.81 -0.53
CA SER A 18 11.96 -9.01 -0.62
C SER A 18 12.68 -8.66 0.67
N VAL A 19 11.97 -8.11 1.65
CA VAL A 19 12.56 -7.66 2.91
C VAL A 19 12.29 -8.71 3.98
N PRO A 20 13.29 -9.11 4.79
CA PRO A 20 13.06 -10.09 5.85
C PRO A 20 12.12 -9.53 6.92
N ILE A 21 11.32 -10.42 7.50
CA ILE A 21 10.31 -10.02 8.47
C ILE A 21 10.93 -9.43 9.74
N ASN A 22 12.18 -9.80 10.03
CA ASN A 22 12.86 -9.26 11.20
C ASN A 22 13.59 -7.95 10.90
N ASN A 23 13.40 -7.41 9.70
CA ASN A 23 13.97 -6.11 9.33
C ASN A 23 12.95 -5.02 9.64
N LYS A 24 13.42 -3.95 10.25
CA LYS A 24 12.55 -2.84 10.61
C LYS A 24 11.82 -2.27 9.39
N ILE A 25 12.49 -2.27 8.24
CA ILE A 25 11.90 -1.72 7.02
C ILE A 25 10.66 -2.50 6.60
N PHE A 26 10.63 -3.80 6.87
CA PHE A 26 9.46 -4.60 6.57
C PHE A 26 8.21 -4.00 7.23
N TRP A 27 8.33 -3.61 8.49
CA TRP A 27 7.20 -3.08 9.25
C TRP A 27 6.84 -1.66 8.87
N VAL A 28 7.83 -0.88 8.43
CA VAL A 28 7.56 0.45 7.90
C VAL A 28 6.76 0.35 6.62
N LEU A 29 7.13 -0.59 5.75
CA LEU A 29 6.39 -0.81 4.52
C LEU A 29 4.98 -1.32 4.81
N ASP A 30 4.86 -2.18 5.80
CA ASP A 30 3.57 -2.73 6.17
C ASP A 30 2.61 -1.62 6.60
N GLU A 31 3.10 -0.70 7.40
CA GLU A 31 2.29 0.42 7.86
C GLU A 31 1.89 1.33 6.70
N PHE A 32 2.83 1.58 5.81
CA PHE A 32 2.56 2.40 4.64
C PHE A 32 1.50 1.75 3.76
N LEU A 33 1.61 0.44 3.57
CA LEU A 33 0.62 -0.30 2.79
C LEU A 33 -0.76 -0.20 3.42
N SER A 34 -0.85 -0.22 4.74
CA SER A 34 -2.13 -0.05 5.43
C SER A 34 -2.75 1.30 5.12
N ILE A 35 -1.94 2.33 5.08
CA ILE A 35 -2.44 3.67 4.79
C ILE A 35 -2.99 3.74 3.36
N ILE A 36 -2.24 3.16 2.42
CA ILE A 36 -2.68 3.14 1.03
C ILE A 36 -3.97 2.34 0.89
N GLU A 37 -4.05 1.22 1.58
CA GLU A 37 -5.24 0.38 1.54
C GLU A 37 -6.47 1.16 2.02
N GLU A 38 -6.30 1.96 3.05
CA GLU A 38 -7.37 2.78 3.56
C GLU A 38 -7.83 3.79 2.51
N GLU A 39 -6.88 4.38 1.81
CA GLU A 39 -7.21 5.35 0.77
C GLU A 39 -7.93 4.69 -0.40
N MET A 40 -7.51 3.48 -0.76
CA MET A 40 -8.19 2.74 -1.81
C MET A 40 -9.62 2.41 -1.44
N ASP A 41 -9.84 2.07 -0.17
CA ASP A 41 -11.18 1.79 0.33
C ASP A 41 -12.09 3.02 0.19
N LYS A 42 -11.56 4.18 0.51
CA LYS A 42 -12.31 5.42 0.39
C LYS A 42 -12.72 5.69 -1.06
N GLU A 43 -11.80 5.41 -1.99
CA GLU A 43 -12.09 5.58 -3.40
C GLU A 43 -13.21 4.66 -3.87
N VAL A 44 -13.16 3.41 -3.44
CA VAL A 44 -14.19 2.45 -3.81
C VAL A 44 -15.55 2.87 -3.26
N LEU A 45 -15.59 3.26 -1.98
CA LEU A 45 -16.83 3.69 -1.37
C LEU A 45 -17.40 4.94 -2.06
N LYS A 46 -16.51 5.82 -2.49
CA LYS A 46 -16.91 7.04 -3.16
C LYS A 46 -17.54 6.75 -4.50
N ASN A 47 -17.01 5.77 -5.21
CA ASN A 47 -17.48 5.41 -6.53
C ASN A 47 -18.72 4.54 -6.52
N ASP A 48 -19.03 3.97 -5.39
CA ASP A 48 -20.12 3.03 -5.25
C ASP A 48 -21.48 3.74 -5.05
N ARG A 49 -21.57 5.00 -5.43
CA ARG A 49 -22.80 5.79 -5.28
C ARG A 49 -23.66 5.77 -6.52
#